data_c36a35494712b52246b93d12c6e091f0
#
_entry.id   c36a35494712b52246b93d12c6e091f0
#
_cell.length_a   1.000
_cell.length_b   1.000
_cell.length_c   1.000
_cell.angle_alpha   90.00
_cell.angle_beta   90.00
_cell.angle_gamma   90.00
#
_symmetry.space_group_name_H-M   'P 1'
#
loop_
_entity.id
_entity.type
_entity.pdbx_description
1 polymer ?
#
loop_
_entity_poly.entity_id
_entity_poly.type
_entity_poly.pdbx_seq_one_letter_code
_entity_poly.pdbx_strand_id
1 'polypeptide(L)'
;MHWSIAHLVGDFILQNDWLADGKKRASWICVVHVLIYLVPFLFTSLTWWQLGLIGIEHFAQDRTTIVLWIMRIKGSAAFAQPPCGPWSVIFTDNIFHILFIAWVASLS
;
A
#
# COMPACT_ATOMS: atom_id res chain seq x y z
N MET A 1 -5.46 17.99 -2.92
CA MET A 1 -5.79 16.86 -2.01
C MET A 1 -4.54 16.48 -1.23
N HIS A 2 -4.69 16.23 0.04
CA HIS A 2 -3.55 15.74 0.83
C HIS A 2 -3.24 14.29 0.46
N TRP A 3 -1.95 13.92 0.47
CA TRP A 3 -1.53 12.59 0.06
C TRP A 3 -2.10 11.48 0.95
N SER A 4 -2.37 11.74 2.22
CA SER A 4 -2.97 10.73 3.10
C SER A 4 -4.40 10.37 2.66
N ILE A 5 -5.16 11.35 2.20
CA ILE A 5 -6.51 11.13 1.67
C ILE A 5 -6.42 10.38 0.35
N ALA A 6 -5.48 10.75 -0.52
CA ALA A 6 -5.26 10.06 -1.78
C ALA A 6 -4.94 8.56 -1.56
N HIS A 7 -4.11 8.26 -0.56
CA HIS A 7 -3.82 6.87 -0.20
C HIS A 7 -5.08 6.10 0.19
N LEU A 8 -5.89 6.68 1.07
CA LEU A 8 -7.10 6.02 1.54
C LEU A 8 -8.11 5.80 0.41
N VAL A 9 -8.27 6.79 -0.47
CA VAL A 9 -9.16 6.66 -1.64
C VAL A 9 -8.65 5.55 -2.55
N GLY A 10 -7.36 5.53 -2.86
CA GLY A 10 -6.79 4.55 -3.77
C GLY A 10 -6.85 3.12 -3.23
N ASP A 11 -6.60 2.94 -1.95
CA ASP A 11 -6.50 1.60 -1.37
C ASP A 11 -7.83 1.03 -0.88
N PHE A 12 -8.79 1.88 -0.54
CA PHE A 12 -10.06 1.41 0.04
C PHE A 12 -11.27 1.66 -0.84
N ILE A 13 -11.33 2.81 -1.51
CA ILE A 13 -12.52 3.17 -2.29
C ILE A 13 -12.41 2.64 -3.72
N LEU A 14 -11.25 2.79 -4.35
CA LEU A 14 -11.05 2.39 -5.73
C LEU A 14 -10.67 0.91 -5.89
N GLN A 15 -10.22 0.26 -4.82
CA GLN A 15 -9.89 -1.15 -4.84
C GLN A 15 -11.17 -1.98 -4.67
N ASN A 16 -11.39 -2.94 -5.56
CA ASN A 16 -12.47 -3.92 -5.44
C ASN A 16 -11.91 -5.29 -5.04
N ASP A 17 -12.81 -6.27 -4.85
CA ASP A 17 -12.42 -7.61 -4.43
C ASP A 17 -11.49 -8.30 -5.42
N TRP A 18 -11.71 -8.09 -6.72
CA TRP A 18 -10.86 -8.68 -7.75
C TRP A 18 -9.43 -8.14 -7.67
N LEU A 19 -9.27 -6.83 -7.47
CA LEU A 19 -7.95 -6.21 -7.32
C LEU A 19 -7.29 -6.65 -6.00
N ALA A 20 -8.04 -6.65 -4.90
CA ALA A 20 -7.51 -7.03 -3.59
C ALA A 20 -6.99 -8.46 -3.57
N ASP A 21 -7.71 -9.37 -4.22
CA ASP A 21 -7.34 -10.78 -4.30
C ASP A 21 -6.25 -11.00 -5.35
N GLY A 22 -6.38 -10.36 -6.50
CA GLY A 22 -5.50 -10.57 -7.64
C GLY A 22 -4.12 -9.96 -7.48
N LYS A 23 -3.96 -8.86 -6.74
CA LYS A 23 -2.66 -8.19 -6.57
C LYS A 23 -1.62 -9.08 -5.90
N LYS A 24 -2.04 -10.01 -5.07
CA LYS A 24 -1.15 -11.00 -4.45
C LYS A 24 -0.89 -12.20 -5.36
N ARG A 25 -1.78 -12.47 -6.31
CA ARG A 25 -1.75 -13.67 -7.14
C ARG A 25 -1.00 -13.46 -8.46
N ALA A 26 -1.14 -12.31 -9.08
CA ALA A 26 -0.55 -12.04 -10.39
C ALA A 26 0.03 -10.63 -10.46
N SER A 27 1.24 -10.53 -11.02
CA SER A 27 1.93 -9.23 -11.11
C SER A 27 1.19 -8.23 -11.98
N TRP A 28 0.56 -8.67 -13.09
CA TRP A 28 -0.15 -7.75 -13.97
C TRP A 28 -1.39 -7.15 -13.29
N ILE A 29 -2.06 -7.92 -12.43
CA ILE A 29 -3.20 -7.41 -11.65
C ILE A 29 -2.71 -6.40 -10.62
N CYS A 30 -1.55 -6.65 -10.00
CA CYS A 30 -0.95 -5.70 -9.08
C CYS A 30 -0.56 -4.40 -9.79
N VAL A 31 -0.04 -4.47 -11.00
CA VAL A 31 0.23 -3.27 -11.81
C VAL A 31 -1.04 -2.47 -12.06
N VAL A 32 -2.13 -3.14 -12.43
CA VAL A 32 -3.43 -2.48 -12.64
C VAL A 32 -3.88 -1.79 -11.35
N HIS A 33 -3.77 -2.49 -10.21
CA HIS A 33 -4.11 -1.91 -8.91
C HIS A 33 -3.28 -0.66 -8.62
N VAL A 34 -1.96 -0.72 -8.85
CA VAL A 34 -1.07 0.42 -8.58
C VAL A 34 -1.42 1.61 -9.48
N LEU A 35 -1.71 1.37 -10.76
CA LEU A 35 -2.09 2.45 -11.67
C LEU A 35 -3.38 3.13 -11.23
N ILE A 36 -4.38 2.36 -10.83
CA ILE A 36 -5.63 2.90 -10.29
C ILE A 36 -5.38 3.63 -8.97
N TYR A 37 -4.55 3.04 -8.11
CA TYR A 37 -4.18 3.62 -6.83
C TYR A 37 -3.53 5.00 -6.98
N LEU A 38 -2.73 5.22 -8.02
CA LEU A 38 -2.04 6.48 -8.23
C LEU A 38 -2.96 7.59 -8.75
N VAL A 39 -4.15 7.26 -9.29
CA VAL A 39 -5.05 8.27 -9.85
C VAL A 39 -5.38 9.40 -8.85
N PRO A 40 -5.78 9.12 -7.59
CA PRO A 40 -6.04 10.19 -6.63
C PRO A 40 -4.81 11.06 -6.35
N PHE A 41 -3.60 10.50 -6.47
CA PHE A 41 -2.37 11.25 -6.25
C PHE A 41 -2.11 12.31 -7.30
N LEU A 42 -2.78 12.23 -8.46
CA LEU A 42 -2.71 13.28 -9.49
C LEU A 42 -3.29 14.60 -8.98
N PHE A 43 -4.13 14.57 -7.95
CA PHE A 43 -4.73 15.74 -7.33
C PHE A 43 -3.94 16.24 -6.12
N THR A 44 -2.77 15.66 -5.87
CA THR A 44 -1.85 16.10 -4.82
C THR A 44 -0.78 16.98 -5.43
N SER A 45 0.02 17.63 -4.58
CA SER A 45 1.15 18.44 -5.03
C SER A 45 2.43 17.65 -5.28
N LEU A 46 2.37 16.31 -5.22
CA LEU A 46 3.53 15.46 -5.43
C LEU A 46 3.96 15.49 -6.90
N THR A 47 5.28 15.45 -7.11
CA THR A 47 5.87 15.46 -8.45
C THR A 47 5.86 14.06 -9.08
N TRP A 48 6.14 13.99 -10.39
CA TRP A 48 6.13 12.73 -11.11
C TRP A 48 7.10 11.71 -10.54
N TRP A 49 8.31 12.13 -10.15
CA TRP A 49 9.28 11.20 -9.58
C TRP A 49 8.84 10.68 -8.20
N GLN A 50 8.15 11.53 -7.42
CA GLN A 50 7.58 11.10 -6.14
C GLN A 50 6.47 10.08 -6.35
N LEU A 51 5.60 10.30 -7.33
CA LEU A 51 4.57 9.32 -7.69
C LEU A 51 5.18 8.00 -8.17
N GLY A 52 6.28 8.07 -8.91
CA GLY A 52 7.00 6.87 -9.35
C GLY A 52 7.51 6.06 -8.18
N LEU A 53 8.13 6.70 -7.19
CA LEU A 53 8.62 6.02 -5.99
C LEU A 53 7.48 5.40 -5.20
N ILE A 54 6.38 6.13 -5.02
CA ILE A 54 5.20 5.63 -4.31
C ILE A 54 4.62 4.40 -5.02
N GLY A 55 4.53 4.45 -6.34
CA GLY A 55 4.02 3.33 -7.13
C GLY A 55 4.89 2.09 -7.03
N ILE A 56 6.21 2.25 -7.08
CA ILE A 56 7.15 1.14 -6.96
C ILE A 56 7.06 0.49 -5.59
N GLU A 57 7.05 1.28 -4.53
CA GLU A 57 6.91 0.77 -3.17
C GLU A 57 5.58 0.07 -2.98
N HIS A 58 4.50 0.69 -3.45
CA HIS A 58 3.16 0.11 -3.32
C HIS A 58 3.09 -1.25 -4.03
N PHE A 59 3.66 -1.35 -5.23
CA PHE A 59 3.74 -2.61 -5.95
C PHE A 59 4.53 -3.66 -5.15
N ALA A 60 5.71 -3.30 -4.68
CA ALA A 60 6.58 -4.24 -3.95
C ALA A 60 5.89 -4.75 -2.68
N GLN A 61 5.25 -3.87 -1.92
CA GLN A 61 4.58 -4.23 -0.68
C GLN A 61 3.33 -5.06 -0.93
N ASP A 62 2.51 -4.69 -1.91
CA ASP A 62 1.25 -5.38 -2.18
C ASP A 62 1.44 -6.70 -2.92
N ARG A 63 2.47 -6.81 -3.77
CA ARG A 63 2.72 -8.04 -4.53
C ARG A 63 3.37 -9.13 -3.70
N THR A 64 4.06 -8.77 -2.62
CA THR A 64 4.85 -9.68 -1.80
C THR A 64 4.26 -9.85 -0.41
N THR A 65 4.84 -10.75 0.39
CA THR A 65 4.45 -10.97 1.78
C THR A 65 5.39 -10.26 2.76
N ILE A 66 5.98 -9.14 2.32
CA ILE A 66 7.00 -8.45 3.11
C ILE A 66 6.47 -7.96 4.46
N VAL A 67 5.19 -7.55 4.53
CA VAL A 67 4.58 -7.11 5.79
C VAL A 67 4.55 -8.25 6.80
N LEU A 68 4.14 -9.44 6.39
CA LEU A 68 4.13 -10.62 7.27
C LEU A 68 5.56 -10.98 7.70
N TRP A 69 6.52 -10.87 6.81
CA TRP A 69 7.92 -11.13 7.10
C TRP A 69 8.46 -10.17 8.16
N ILE A 70 8.15 -8.87 8.02
CA ILE A 70 8.56 -7.85 9.00
C ILE A 70 7.89 -8.10 10.35
N MET A 71 6.60 -8.44 10.36
CA MET A 71 5.88 -8.76 11.61
C MET A 71 6.52 -9.95 12.33
N ARG A 72 6.97 -10.95 11.58
CA ARG A 72 7.65 -12.11 12.15
C ARG A 72 9.00 -11.72 12.76
N ILE A 73 9.81 -10.94 12.04
CA ILE A 73 11.16 -10.56 12.47
C ILE A 73 11.10 -9.70 13.72
N LYS A 74 10.17 -8.74 13.80
CA LYS A 74 10.04 -7.90 14.97
C LYS A 74 9.38 -8.58 16.17
N GLY A 75 8.99 -9.84 16.04
CA GLY A 75 8.43 -10.62 17.13
C GLY A 75 6.92 -10.47 17.34
N SER A 76 6.17 -10.06 16.31
CA SER A 76 4.72 -9.89 16.40
C SER A 76 3.96 -10.84 15.46
N ALA A 77 4.48 -12.06 15.22
CA ALA A 77 3.82 -13.03 14.37
C ALA A 77 2.43 -13.41 14.89
N ALA A 78 2.24 -13.49 16.20
CA ALA A 78 0.94 -13.79 16.79
C ALA A 78 -0.10 -12.71 16.50
N PHE A 79 0.31 -11.45 16.38
CA PHE A 79 -0.60 -10.35 16.06
C PHE A 79 -1.17 -10.49 14.64
N ALA A 80 -0.45 -11.16 13.74
CA ALA A 80 -0.92 -11.42 12.38
C ALA A 80 -1.92 -12.57 12.29
N GLN A 81 -2.13 -13.32 13.37
CA GLN A 81 -3.01 -14.49 13.42
C GLN A 81 -4.33 -14.15 14.08
N PRO A 82 -5.41 -14.95 13.85
CA PRO A 82 -6.65 -14.77 14.57
C PRO A 82 -6.43 -14.77 16.09
N PRO A 83 -7.20 -13.96 16.87
CA PRO A 83 -8.35 -13.18 16.42
C PRO A 83 -8.03 -11.82 15.78
N CYS A 84 -6.79 -11.33 15.80
CA CYS A 84 -6.44 -10.02 15.26
C CYS A 84 -6.32 -10.02 13.72
N GLY A 85 -5.71 -11.06 13.15
CA GLY A 85 -5.65 -11.20 11.71
C GLY A 85 -6.99 -11.60 11.11
N PRO A 86 -7.25 -11.28 9.84
CA PRO A 86 -6.32 -10.64 8.90
C PRO A 86 -6.29 -9.10 8.97
N TRP A 87 -7.24 -8.45 9.66
CA TRP A 87 -7.32 -6.98 9.60
C TRP A 87 -6.13 -6.29 10.29
N SER A 88 -5.47 -6.95 11.26
CA SER A 88 -4.24 -6.45 11.85
C SER A 88 -3.12 -6.33 10.82
N VAL A 89 -3.06 -7.27 9.89
CA VAL A 89 -2.10 -7.23 8.77
C VAL A 89 -2.44 -6.09 7.83
N ILE A 90 -3.72 -5.91 7.51
CA ILE A 90 -4.20 -4.81 6.67
C ILE A 90 -3.84 -3.46 7.30
N PHE A 91 -4.06 -3.32 8.60
CA PHE A 91 -3.72 -2.10 9.33
C PHE A 91 -2.22 -1.83 9.29
N THR A 92 -1.39 -2.83 9.55
CA THR A 92 0.07 -2.71 9.51
C THR A 92 0.56 -2.38 8.10
N ASP A 93 0.00 -3.01 7.09
CA ASP A 93 0.29 -2.73 5.69
C ASP A 93 0.06 -1.26 5.36
N ASN A 94 -1.06 -0.71 5.80
CA ASN A 94 -1.40 0.69 5.56
C ASN A 94 -0.46 1.66 6.29
N ILE A 95 -0.03 1.31 7.50
CA ILE A 95 0.95 2.11 8.24
C ILE A 95 2.26 2.21 7.45
N PHE A 96 2.76 1.12 6.89
CA PHE A 96 3.98 1.13 6.10
C PHE A 96 3.83 1.97 4.84
N HIS A 97 2.69 1.88 4.14
CA HIS A 97 2.43 2.73 2.97
C HIS A 97 2.44 4.21 3.37
N ILE A 98 1.75 4.56 4.45
CA ILE A 98 1.65 5.95 4.91
C ILE A 98 3.02 6.49 5.30
N LEU A 99 3.81 5.70 6.03
CA LEU A 99 5.17 6.11 6.44
C LEU A 99 6.07 6.34 5.24
N PHE A 100 5.99 5.48 4.24
CA PHE A 100 6.78 5.64 3.01
C PHE A 100 6.36 6.90 2.24
N ILE A 101 5.06 7.11 2.08
CA ILE A 101 4.55 8.31 1.40
C ILE A 101 4.96 9.57 2.14
N ALA A 102 4.86 9.58 3.47
CA ALA A 102 5.27 10.71 4.29
C ALA A 102 6.75 11.03 4.08
N TRP A 103 7.59 10.00 4.02
CA TRP A 103 9.02 10.18 3.75
C TRP A 103 9.25 10.76 2.35
N VAL A 104 8.62 10.19 1.31
CA VAL A 104 8.75 10.69 -0.05
C VAL A 104 8.25 12.12 -0.17
N ALA A 105 7.12 12.44 0.46
CA ALA A 105 6.55 13.79 0.43
C ALA A 105 7.46 14.82 1.10
N SER A 106 8.33 14.40 2.01
CA SER A 106 9.31 15.28 2.65
C SER A 106 10.52 15.57 1.75
N LEU A 107 10.70 14.81 0.68
CA LEU A 107 11.78 15.00 -0.29
C LEU A 107 11.32 16.00 -1.35
N SER A 108 11.70 17.23 -1.22
CA SER A 108 11.28 18.27 -2.17
C SER A 108 12.47 18.90 -2.90
#